data_85b2629563e7e4105f1887dd352cf496
#
_entry.id   85b2629563e7e4105f1887dd352cf496
#
_cell.length_a   1.000
_cell.length_b   1.000
_cell.length_c   1.000
_cell.angle_alpha   90.00
_cell.angle_beta   90.00
_cell.angle_gamma   90.00
#
_symmetry.space_group_name_H-M   'P 1'
#
loop_
_entity.id
_entity.type
_entity.pdbx_description
1 polymer ?
#
loop_
_entity_poly.entity_id
_entity_poly.type
_entity_poly.pdbx_seq_one_letter_code
_entity_poly.pdbx_strand_id
1 'polypeptide(L)' 'GKLFGQGVIIRKVSKFVAGSSEDMLMPIPVFYDLESKKILPDSLPKEIREEYQDMLIEA' A
#
# COMPACT_ATOMS: atom_id res chain seq x y z
N GLY A 1 -19.35 -13.99 -2.57
CA GLY A 1 -18.42 -12.89 -2.36
C GLY A 1 -17.04 -13.37 -1.99
N LYS A 2 -16.08 -12.47 -2.07
CA LYS A 2 -14.70 -12.77 -1.70
C LYS A 2 -14.40 -12.28 -0.30
N LEU A 3 -13.49 -12.98 0.36
CA LEU A 3 -13.02 -12.56 1.67
C LEU A 3 -11.73 -11.75 1.50
N PHE A 4 -11.65 -10.65 2.24
CA PHE A 4 -10.47 -9.79 2.23
C PHE A 4 -9.87 -9.72 3.62
N GLY A 5 -8.55 -9.69 3.66
CA GLY A 5 -7.83 -9.43 4.90
C GLY A 5 -7.44 -7.97 4.97
N GLN A 6 -7.13 -7.51 6.16
CA GLN A 6 -6.63 -6.17 6.38
C GLN A 6 -5.15 -6.23 6.73
N GLY A 7 -4.34 -5.44 6.03
CA GLY A 7 -2.90 -5.38 6.26
C GLY A 7 -2.41 -3.97 6.23
N VAL A 8 -1.10 -3.82 6.38
CA VAL A 8 -0.45 -2.51 6.35
C VAL A 8 0.79 -2.60 5.48
N ILE A 9 0.91 -1.66 4.54
CA ILE A 9 2.14 -1.48 3.78
C ILE A 9 2.96 -0.43 4.51
N ILE A 10 4.22 -0.76 4.82
CA ILE A 10 5.12 0.21 5.44
C ILE A 10 5.95 0.85 4.33
N ARG A 11 5.73 2.14 4.11
CA ARG A 11 6.44 2.90 3.10
C ARG A 11 7.48 3.78 3.78
N LYS A 12 8.72 3.69 3.31
CA LYS A 12 9.80 4.51 3.83
C LYS A 12 9.87 5.81 3.04
N VAL A 13 9.80 6.93 3.75
CA VAL A 13 9.90 8.25 3.13
C VAL A 13 11.25 8.85 3.55
N SER A 14 12.05 9.21 2.55
CA SER A 14 13.36 9.79 2.76
C SER A 14 13.26 11.09 3.56
N LYS A 15 14.23 11.32 4.45
CA LYS A 15 14.29 12.56 5.24
C LYS A 15 14.33 13.81 4.36
N PHE A 16 14.90 13.71 3.18
CA PHE A 16 14.97 14.84 2.26
C PHE A 16 13.59 15.21 1.70
N VAL A 17 12.74 14.21 1.50
CA VAL A 17 11.39 14.43 1.00
C VAL A 17 10.46 14.84 2.14
N ALA A 18 10.62 14.23 3.30
CA ALA A 18 9.75 14.50 4.45
C ALA A 18 10.10 15.81 5.16
N GLY A 19 11.28 16.37 4.90
CA GLY A 19 11.71 17.60 5.56
C GLY A 19 12.03 17.40 7.04
N SER A 20 12.36 16.18 7.45
CA SER A 20 12.68 15.84 8.83
C SER A 20 14.15 15.48 8.96
N SER A 21 14.62 15.31 10.20
CA SER A 21 16.00 14.94 10.47
C SER A 21 16.28 13.46 10.23
N GLU A 22 15.23 12.64 10.15
CA GLU A 22 15.36 11.21 9.95
C GLU A 22 14.38 10.72 8.92
N ASP A 23 14.68 9.56 8.31
CA ASP A 23 13.73 8.91 7.42
C ASP A 23 12.48 8.55 8.22
N MET A 24 11.34 8.64 7.57
CA MET A 24 10.06 8.35 8.21
C MET A 24 9.45 7.07 7.62
N LEU A 25 8.76 6.32 8.46
CA LEU A 25 7.96 5.19 8.03
C LEU A 25 6.50 5.62 8.00
N MET A 26 5.86 5.38 6.87
CA MET A 26 4.45 5.72 6.69
C MET A 26 3.64 4.44 6.54
N PRO A 27 2.81 4.09 7.54
CA PRO A 27 1.94 2.93 7.41
C PRO A 27 0.72 3.26 6.55
N ILE A 28 0.43 2.39 5.60
CA ILE A 28 -0.72 2.56 4.71
C ILE A 28 -1.63 1.35 4.88
N PRO A 29 -2.82 1.52 5.46
CA PRO A 29 -3.75 0.40 5.61
C PRO A 29 -4.30 -0.01 4.25
N VAL A 30 -4.33 -1.32 4.01
CA VAL A 30 -4.83 -1.87 2.75
C VAL A 30 -5.69 -3.09 3.02
N PHE A 31 -6.53 -3.42 2.04
CA PHE A 31 -7.26 -4.68 2.04
C PHE A 31 -6.70 -5.55 0.92
N TYR A 32 -6.59 -6.82 1.17
CA TYR A 32 -6.05 -7.76 0.20
C TYR A 32 -6.93 -9.01 0.09
N ASP A 33 -6.92 -9.63 -1.07
CA ASP A 33 -7.64 -10.86 -1.34
C ASP A 33 -6.92 -12.01 -0.63
N LEU A 34 -7.63 -12.75 0.19
CA LEU A 34 -7.04 -13.84 0.95
C LEU A 34 -6.56 -15.00 0.08
N GLU A 35 -7.15 -15.17 -1.09
CA GLU A 35 -6.74 -16.23 -2.01
C GLU A 35 -5.51 -15.86 -2.82
N SER A 36 -5.54 -14.71 -3.49
CA SER A 36 -4.47 -14.30 -4.37
C SER A 36 -3.36 -13.52 -3.67
N LYS A 37 -3.64 -13.00 -2.48
CA LYS A 37 -2.74 -12.12 -1.72
C LYS A 37 -2.46 -10.80 -2.43
N LYS A 38 -3.32 -10.44 -3.37
CA LYS A 38 -3.19 -9.16 -4.07
C LYS A 38 -4.02 -8.08 -3.41
N ILE A 39 -3.56 -6.86 -3.52
CA ILE A 39 -4.13 -5.71 -2.84
C ILE A 39 -5.32 -5.17 -3.62
N LEU A 40 -6.37 -4.79 -2.90
CA LEU A 40 -7.52 -4.13 -3.50
C LEU A 40 -7.12 -2.69 -3.87
N PRO A 41 -7.16 -2.34 -5.17
CA PRO A 41 -6.65 -1.03 -5.62
C PRO A 41 -7.30 0.16 -4.91
N ASP A 42 -8.60 0.07 -4.63
CA ASP A 42 -9.32 1.18 -4.00
C ASP A 42 -8.86 1.46 -2.57
N SER A 43 -8.15 0.52 -1.94
CA SER A 43 -7.63 0.74 -0.59
C SER A 43 -6.32 1.51 -0.57
N LEU A 44 -5.67 1.69 -1.74
CA LEU A 44 -4.44 2.46 -1.85
C LEU A 44 -4.72 3.89 -2.29
N PRO A 45 -3.97 4.87 -1.76
CA PRO A 45 -4.02 6.22 -2.30
C PRO A 45 -3.64 6.21 -3.78
N LYS A 46 -4.34 7.03 -4.56
CA LYS A 46 -4.16 7.07 -6.00
C LYS A 46 -2.72 7.39 -6.40
N GLU A 47 -2.06 8.24 -5.63
CA GLU A 47 -0.72 8.73 -5.92
C GLU A 47 0.34 7.65 -5.88
N ILE A 48 0.13 6.61 -5.08
CA ILE A 48 1.11 5.54 -4.93
C ILE A 48 0.67 4.24 -5.60
N ARG A 49 -0.51 4.23 -6.20
CA ARG A 49 -1.08 3.01 -6.78
C ARG A 49 -0.19 2.43 -7.88
N GLU A 50 0.43 3.28 -8.68
CA GLU A 50 1.32 2.84 -9.76
C GLU A 50 2.54 2.07 -9.25
N GLU A 51 3.05 2.44 -8.08
CA GLU A 51 4.24 1.78 -7.52
C GLU A 51 3.96 0.33 -7.12
N TYR A 52 2.68 -0.01 -6.92
CA TYR A 52 2.29 -1.33 -6.45
C TYR A 52 1.45 -2.09 -7.45
N GLN A 53 1.51 -1.71 -8.74
CA GLN A 53 0.67 -2.34 -9.77
C GLN A 53 0.80 -3.86 -9.81
N ASP A 54 2.01 -4.38 -9.65
CA ASP A 54 2.24 -5.83 -9.70
C ASP A 54 1.56 -6.56 -8.54
N MET A 55 1.24 -5.85 -7.48
CA MET A 55 0.62 -6.40 -6.28
C MET A 55 -0.89 -6.17 -6.23
N LEU A 56 -1.45 -5.46 -7.20
CA LEU A 56 -2.86 -5.11 -7.21
C LEU A 56 -3.69 -6.19 -7.89
N ILE A 57 -4.96 -6.25 -7.47
CA ILE A 57 -5.94 -7.09 -8.15
C ILE A 57 -6.19 -6.48 -9.52
N GLU A 58 -6.10 -7.30 -10.56
CA GLU A 58 -6.41 -6.86 -11.90
C GLU A 58 -7.93 -6.81 -12.11
N ALA A 59 -8.37 -5.74 -12.73
CA ALA A 59 -9.79 -5.56 -13.01
C ALA A 59 -10.21 -6.36 -14.25
#